data_fb2362710b8d46291902f8e62b62b56d
#
_entry.id   fb2362710b8d46291902f8e62b62b56d
#
_cell.length_a   1.000
_cell.length_b   1.000
_cell.length_c   1.000
_cell.angle_alpha   90.00
_cell.angle_beta   90.00
_cell.angle_gamma   90.00
#
_symmetry.space_group_name_H-M   'P 1'
#
loop_
_entity.id
_entity.type
_entity.pdbx_description
1 polymer ?
#
loop_
_entity_poly.entity_id
_entity_poly.type
_entity_poly.pdbx_seq_one_letter_code
_entity_poly.pdbx_strand_id
1 'polypeptide(L)'
;MRALGVAVRMRGRRRRPGKARPGRAGKAAGPARRFGRAGAGASAVRGAGASRRAEAIRPRPLRGEERSAYEAGREAGYREGFETGLHGFGRLFEGTSIIIPTLNQLEYLRMCVDSIFRHTDLPYEVIVVDNGSTDGTADYLEAMRGRVRYRLLDRNYGFAGAVNRGLMMAKGQTIVVLNNDTLVTERWLDNLLACLASDDRIGLVGPVTNYIGGEQRIEVPYRNLTEMQAFAAAHNRSNPALWQDVERITGFCLAFRRELWERTGYFDEGYTVGNYEDDDYNXRVKLLGFRLVVARDTFIHHFGSVSIKALGPALDAVNEHNAAYYGEKWGHDPHGLVGRVRDWVRARQPGGVENGFPAAFSEADFYPRHVAVRALSGTVYWLAQGERRPVEGELHIPVVRLTMVDLMRWPIGPPIAAADAERLWHGGMSGEGQAGAMLIRMPDGSLQHLEEGVRRPIASRLAAESWGLAAKPAVPLTEALAAAPEGLPIIAPVRTEQRL
;
A
#
# COMPACT_ATOMS: atom_id res chain seq x y z
N MET A 1 -33.51 19.58 31.76
CA MET A 1 -33.19 20.71 32.65
C MET A 1 -32.20 21.64 31.99
N ARG A 2 -32.37 22.93 32.15
CA ARG A 2 -31.91 24.06 31.32
C ARG A 2 -30.42 24.13 31.04
N ALA A 3 -30.12 24.42 29.76
CA ALA A 3 -28.80 24.84 29.30
C ALA A 3 -28.52 26.32 29.65
N LEU A 4 -27.31 26.62 30.07
CA LEU A 4 -26.80 27.97 30.19
C LEU A 4 -25.71 28.19 29.15
N GLY A 5 -26.04 29.03 28.16
CA GLY A 5 -25.07 29.49 27.17
C GLY A 5 -24.43 30.80 27.63
N VAL A 6 -23.12 30.90 27.52
CA VAL A 6 -22.38 32.16 27.72
C VAL A 6 -21.83 32.60 26.37
N ALA A 7 -22.32 33.76 25.91
CA ALA A 7 -21.81 34.40 24.67
C ALA A 7 -20.78 35.45 25.05
N VAL A 8 -19.55 35.31 24.51
CA VAL A 8 -18.50 36.34 24.63
C VAL A 8 -18.49 37.15 23.35
N ARG A 9 -18.80 38.47 23.47
CA ARG A 9 -18.68 39.43 22.37
C ARG A 9 -17.27 40.02 22.35
N MET A 10 -16.56 39.81 21.25
CA MET A 10 -15.34 40.57 20.95
C MET A 10 -15.65 41.72 20.01
N ARG A 11 -15.30 42.94 20.40
CA ARG A 11 -15.39 44.14 19.55
C ARG A 11 -14.12 44.27 18.70
N GLY A 12 -14.27 44.22 17.38
CA GLY A 12 -13.19 44.47 16.44
C GLY A 12 -13.04 45.96 16.15
N ARG A 13 -11.83 46.50 16.27
CA ARG A 13 -11.48 47.83 15.74
C ARG A 13 -10.91 47.69 14.33
N ARG A 14 -11.56 48.32 13.37
CA ARG A 14 -11.08 48.43 11.99
C ARG A 14 -10.05 49.59 11.92
N ARG A 15 -8.86 49.32 11.38
CA ARG A 15 -7.95 50.35 10.90
C ARG A 15 -7.87 50.29 9.37
N ARG A 16 -8.01 51.45 8.72
CA ARG A 16 -7.91 51.64 7.27
C ARG A 16 -6.43 51.71 6.85
N PRO A 17 -6.06 51.20 5.65
CA PRO A 17 -4.68 51.33 5.14
C PRO A 17 -4.49 52.65 4.42
N GLY A 18 -3.34 53.28 4.63
CA GLY A 18 -2.90 54.53 3.94
C GLY A 18 -2.21 54.22 2.61
N LYS A 19 -2.46 55.07 1.63
CA LYS A 19 -1.89 55.02 0.28
C LYS A 19 -0.44 55.56 0.29
N ALA A 20 0.49 54.80 -0.32
CA ALA A 20 1.84 55.30 -0.61
C ALA A 20 2.02 55.51 -2.13
N ARG A 21 2.65 56.63 -2.52
CA ARG A 21 2.94 56.99 -3.91
C ARG A 21 4.39 56.54 -4.31
N PRO A 22 4.68 56.32 -5.61
CA PRO A 22 5.94 55.79 -6.09
C PRO A 22 7.04 56.83 -6.24
N GLY A 23 8.28 56.47 -5.88
CA GLY A 23 9.47 57.26 -6.08
C GLY A 23 10.30 56.76 -7.28
N ARG A 24 10.92 57.75 -7.96
CA ARG A 24 11.64 57.65 -9.25
C ARG A 24 12.96 56.88 -9.17
N ALA A 25 13.28 56.25 -10.32
CA ALA A 25 14.54 55.59 -10.61
C ALA A 25 15.72 56.58 -10.74
N GLY A 26 16.88 56.21 -10.23
CA GLY A 26 18.14 56.84 -10.49
C GLY A 26 19.16 55.85 -11.06
N LYS A 27 19.67 56.19 -12.27
CA LYS A 27 20.77 55.47 -12.93
C LYS A 27 22.12 55.91 -12.34
N ALA A 28 23.05 54.99 -12.13
CA ALA A 28 24.47 55.31 -12.06
C ALA A 28 25.29 54.17 -12.70
N ALA A 29 26.03 54.56 -13.71
CA ALA A 29 27.00 53.73 -14.41
C ALA A 29 28.43 54.07 -13.99
N GLY A 30 29.36 53.12 -14.10
CA GLY A 30 30.77 53.38 -14.18
C GLY A 30 31.67 52.38 -13.46
N PRO A 31 32.95 52.29 -13.80
CA PRO A 31 33.49 51.86 -15.09
C PRO A 31 34.38 50.62 -14.97
N ALA A 32 34.61 49.98 -16.14
CA ALA A 32 35.51 48.85 -16.32
C ALA A 32 36.97 49.22 -16.13
N ARG A 33 37.74 48.41 -15.42
CA ARG A 33 39.22 48.49 -15.46
C ARG A 33 39.79 47.28 -16.22
N ARG A 34 40.48 47.62 -17.34
CA ARG A 34 41.39 46.72 -18.05
C ARG A 34 42.72 46.64 -17.27
N PHE A 35 43.28 45.47 -17.14
CA PHE A 35 44.69 45.28 -16.88
C PHE A 35 45.34 44.40 -17.92
N GLY A 36 46.50 44.78 -18.30
CA GLY A 36 47.21 44.51 -19.52
C GLY A 36 48.03 43.20 -19.49
N ARG A 37 48.48 42.89 -20.71
CA ARG A 37 49.39 41.82 -21.06
C ARG A 37 50.80 42.03 -20.48
N ALA A 38 51.39 40.94 -20.01
CA ALA A 38 52.86 40.80 -20.03
C ALA A 38 53.15 39.39 -20.54
N GLY A 39 53.90 39.33 -21.63
CA GLY A 39 54.32 38.08 -22.26
C GLY A 39 55.66 37.60 -21.73
N ALA A 40 55.89 36.31 -21.79
CA ALA A 40 57.21 35.70 -21.93
C ALA A 40 57.05 34.30 -22.45
N GLY A 41 57.87 34.01 -23.45
CA GLY A 41 57.81 32.82 -24.25
C GLY A 41 58.28 31.53 -23.59
N ALA A 42 57.80 30.44 -24.13
CA ALA A 42 58.46 29.16 -24.05
C ALA A 42 57.95 28.27 -25.18
N SER A 43 58.88 27.84 -25.93
CA SER A 43 59.10 26.69 -26.80
C SER A 43 57.90 25.74 -27.06
N ALA A 44 57.63 25.58 -28.33
CA ALA A 44 56.71 24.62 -28.91
C ALA A 44 57.23 23.20 -28.80
N VAL A 45 56.46 22.35 -28.12
CA VAL A 45 56.50 20.90 -28.34
C VAL A 45 55.21 20.55 -29.09
N ARG A 46 55.36 20.17 -30.33
CA ARG A 46 54.25 19.69 -31.15
C ARG A 46 53.84 18.31 -30.67
N GLY A 47 52.77 18.24 -29.89
CA GLY A 47 52.05 17.01 -29.63
C GLY A 47 50.86 16.95 -30.56
N ALA A 48 50.90 16.04 -31.52
CA ALA A 48 49.78 15.76 -32.39
C ALA A 48 48.71 15.00 -31.58
N GLY A 49 47.81 15.78 -30.94
CA GLY A 49 46.59 15.19 -30.34
C GLY A 49 45.50 15.09 -31.38
N ALA A 50 45.50 13.97 -32.10
CA ALA A 50 44.36 13.63 -32.95
C ALA A 50 43.15 13.34 -32.00
N SER A 51 42.16 14.22 -31.99
CA SER A 51 40.86 13.86 -31.47
C SER A 51 40.28 12.75 -32.33
N ARG A 52 40.48 11.49 -31.92
CA ARG A 52 39.75 10.37 -32.49
C ARG A 52 38.30 10.54 -32.04
N ARG A 53 37.44 11.09 -32.89
CA ARG A 53 36.03 10.85 -32.79
C ARG A 53 35.90 9.32 -32.73
N ALA A 54 35.28 8.84 -31.66
CA ALA A 54 34.87 7.45 -31.57
C ALA A 54 33.88 7.21 -32.72
N GLU A 55 34.38 6.74 -33.84
CA GLU A 55 33.51 6.20 -34.86
C GLU A 55 32.77 5.03 -34.23
N ALA A 56 31.45 5.14 -34.15
CA ALA A 56 30.60 4.03 -33.74
C ALA A 56 30.95 2.86 -34.67
N ILE A 57 31.58 1.83 -34.12
CA ILE A 57 31.89 0.61 -34.85
C ILE A 57 30.55 0.02 -35.24
N ARG A 58 30.16 0.16 -36.50
CA ARG A 58 28.99 -0.53 -37.04
C ARG A 58 29.33 -2.00 -37.07
N PRO A 59 28.58 -2.86 -36.38
CA PRO A 59 28.89 -4.28 -36.41
C PRO A 59 28.81 -4.81 -37.83
N ARG A 60 29.84 -5.58 -38.22
CA ARG A 60 29.88 -6.28 -39.50
C ARG A 60 28.67 -7.23 -39.57
N PRO A 61 27.95 -7.27 -40.73
CA PRO A 61 26.88 -8.25 -40.85
C PRO A 61 27.45 -9.67 -40.80
N LEU A 62 26.87 -10.48 -39.89
CA LEU A 62 27.25 -11.88 -39.72
C LEU A 62 26.88 -12.68 -40.99
N ARG A 63 27.74 -13.62 -41.41
CA ARG A 63 27.49 -14.49 -42.57
C ARG A 63 27.16 -15.91 -42.11
N GLY A 64 26.28 -16.58 -42.83
CA GLY A 64 25.98 -18.01 -42.75
C GLY A 64 26.17 -18.66 -41.39
N GLU A 65 27.26 -19.39 -41.20
CA GLU A 65 27.58 -20.14 -39.99
C GLU A 65 27.74 -19.23 -38.75
N GLU A 66 28.34 -18.03 -38.92
CA GLU A 66 28.48 -17.05 -37.81
C GLU A 66 27.12 -16.58 -37.33
N ARG A 67 26.20 -16.36 -38.26
CA ARG A 67 24.84 -15.94 -37.93
C ARG A 67 24.09 -17.06 -37.20
N SER A 68 24.21 -18.29 -37.69
CA SER A 68 23.57 -19.45 -37.06
C SER A 68 24.10 -19.68 -35.64
N ALA A 69 25.44 -19.60 -35.46
CA ALA A 69 26.08 -19.74 -34.14
C ALA A 69 25.63 -18.61 -33.18
N TYR A 70 25.53 -17.37 -33.69
CA TYR A 70 25.06 -16.22 -32.90
C TYR A 70 23.60 -16.40 -32.45
N GLU A 71 22.74 -16.83 -33.37
CA GLU A 71 21.32 -17.06 -33.08
C GLU A 71 21.13 -18.17 -32.04
N ALA A 72 21.87 -19.28 -32.19
CA ALA A 72 21.86 -20.38 -31.23
C ALA A 72 22.36 -19.95 -29.85
N GLY A 73 23.45 -19.18 -29.80
CA GLY A 73 24.00 -18.65 -28.57
C GLY A 73 23.04 -17.67 -27.88
N ARG A 74 22.39 -16.81 -28.67
CA ARG A 74 21.39 -15.86 -28.18
C ARG A 74 20.19 -16.61 -27.59
N GLU A 75 19.70 -17.62 -28.25
CA GLU A 75 18.58 -18.43 -27.80
C GLU A 75 18.90 -19.20 -26.50
N ALA A 76 20.12 -19.80 -26.46
CA ALA A 76 20.59 -20.48 -25.26
C ALA A 76 20.72 -19.53 -24.08
N GLY A 77 21.34 -18.36 -24.31
CA GLY A 77 21.47 -17.33 -23.28
C GLY A 77 20.12 -16.79 -22.79
N TYR A 78 19.18 -16.60 -23.72
CA TYR A 78 17.84 -16.18 -23.37
C TYR A 78 17.13 -17.23 -22.47
N ARG A 79 17.24 -18.51 -22.88
CA ARG A 79 16.64 -19.62 -22.12
C ARG A 79 17.27 -19.73 -20.73
N GLU A 80 18.59 -19.70 -20.63
CA GLU A 80 19.30 -19.74 -19.35
C GLU A 80 18.94 -18.55 -18.46
N GLY A 81 18.91 -17.36 -19.04
CA GLY A 81 18.51 -16.13 -18.32
C GLY A 81 17.07 -16.18 -17.82
N PHE A 82 16.17 -16.69 -18.66
CA PHE A 82 14.77 -16.87 -18.31
C PHE A 82 14.61 -17.87 -17.15
N GLU A 83 15.27 -19.03 -17.24
CA GLU A 83 15.24 -20.05 -16.19
C GLU A 83 15.83 -19.52 -14.88
N THR A 84 16.97 -18.84 -14.95
CA THR A 84 17.61 -18.22 -13.78
C THR A 84 16.68 -17.18 -13.16
N GLY A 85 16.06 -16.34 -13.98
CA GLY A 85 15.10 -15.35 -13.54
C GLY A 85 13.87 -15.98 -12.89
N LEU A 86 13.34 -17.03 -13.51
CA LEU A 86 12.18 -17.75 -12.99
C LEU A 86 12.50 -18.42 -11.64
N HIS A 87 13.65 -19.08 -11.53
CA HIS A 87 14.09 -19.72 -10.29
C HIS A 87 14.40 -18.69 -9.19
N GLY A 88 14.91 -17.51 -9.56
CA GLY A 88 15.19 -16.44 -8.61
C GLY A 88 13.99 -15.60 -8.24
N PHE A 89 12.95 -15.61 -9.07
CA PHE A 89 11.80 -14.72 -8.92
C PHE A 89 11.06 -14.94 -7.60
N GLY A 90 10.85 -16.19 -7.25
CA GLY A 90 10.14 -16.58 -6.03
C GLY A 90 11.03 -16.70 -4.79
N ARG A 91 12.34 -16.41 -4.89
CA ARG A 91 13.24 -16.55 -3.73
C ARG A 91 13.04 -15.41 -2.75
N LEU A 92 12.58 -15.79 -1.57
CA LEU A 92 12.47 -14.90 -0.42
C LEU A 92 13.73 -15.04 0.44
N PHE A 93 14.02 -14.06 1.28
CA PHE A 93 15.15 -14.13 2.21
C PHE A 93 14.64 -13.95 3.65
N GLU A 94 15.37 -14.55 4.59
CA GLU A 94 15.10 -14.40 6.02
C GLU A 94 15.56 -13.01 6.47
N GLY A 95 14.65 -12.05 6.39
CA GLY A 95 14.94 -10.66 6.75
C GLY A 95 13.77 -9.76 6.43
N THR A 96 14.03 -8.45 6.41
CA THR A 96 13.01 -7.43 6.33
C THR A 96 13.12 -6.60 5.06
N SER A 97 12.01 -6.45 4.31
CA SER A 97 11.89 -5.44 3.25
C SER A 97 11.38 -4.13 3.85
N ILE A 98 12.20 -3.09 3.84
CA ILE A 98 11.83 -1.75 4.31
C ILE A 98 11.40 -0.95 3.09
N ILE A 99 10.09 -0.63 2.99
CA ILE A 99 9.49 0.06 1.86
C ILE A 99 9.29 1.53 2.23
N ILE A 100 9.87 2.43 1.43
CA ILE A 100 9.80 3.88 1.67
C ILE A 100 9.13 4.54 0.47
N PRO A 101 7.83 4.88 0.57
CA PRO A 101 7.23 5.73 -0.45
C PRO A 101 7.77 7.15 -0.29
N THR A 102 8.08 7.83 -1.39
CA THR A 102 8.61 9.18 -1.33
C THR A 102 8.02 10.05 -2.46
N LEU A 103 7.84 11.33 -2.15
CA LEU A 103 7.46 12.35 -3.13
C LEU A 103 8.18 13.65 -2.75
N ASN A 104 9.19 14.01 -3.54
CA ASN A 104 10.04 15.16 -3.24
C ASN A 104 10.69 14.99 -1.84
N GLN A 105 11.13 16.06 -1.20
CA GLN A 105 11.71 16.06 0.14
C GLN A 105 13.00 15.22 0.21
N LEU A 106 13.87 15.38 -0.81
CA LEU A 106 15.11 14.60 -0.96
C LEU A 106 15.96 14.58 0.32
N GLU A 107 16.08 15.69 1.04
CA GLU A 107 16.93 15.76 2.22
C GLU A 107 16.39 14.87 3.36
N TYR A 108 15.07 14.80 3.53
CA TYR A 108 14.46 13.89 4.50
C TYR A 108 14.69 12.45 4.10
N LEU A 109 14.49 12.13 2.81
CA LEU A 109 14.76 10.77 2.30
C LEU A 109 16.21 10.35 2.55
N ARG A 110 17.18 11.24 2.31
CA ARG A 110 18.60 10.98 2.58
C ARG A 110 18.82 10.64 4.05
N MET A 111 18.31 11.49 4.94
CA MET A 111 18.43 11.27 6.38
C MET A 111 17.77 9.96 6.82
N CYS A 112 16.60 9.64 6.27
CA CYS A 112 15.89 8.40 6.54
C CYS A 112 16.74 7.18 6.15
N VAL A 113 17.19 7.13 4.89
CA VAL A 113 18.00 6.01 4.37
C VAL A 113 19.31 5.87 5.15
N ASP A 114 20.00 6.99 5.43
CA ASP A 114 21.24 6.99 6.22
C ASP A 114 21.01 6.47 7.65
N SER A 115 19.86 6.80 8.24
CA SER A 115 19.52 6.29 9.59
C SER A 115 19.31 4.78 9.57
N ILE A 116 18.69 4.24 8.52
CA ILE A 116 18.51 2.79 8.35
C ILE A 116 19.88 2.11 8.28
N PHE A 117 20.78 2.61 7.43
CA PHE A 117 22.12 2.03 7.29
C PHE A 117 22.94 2.08 8.58
N ARG A 118 22.67 3.07 9.42
CA ARG A 118 23.42 3.28 10.69
C ARG A 118 22.87 2.43 11.84
N HIS A 119 21.57 2.16 11.86
CA HIS A 119 20.89 1.60 13.02
C HIS A 119 20.20 0.25 12.77
N THR A 120 20.53 -0.43 11.65
CA THR A 120 19.93 -1.73 11.32
C THR A 120 21.02 -2.77 11.06
N ASP A 121 21.21 -3.68 12.01
CA ASP A 121 22.22 -4.75 11.93
C ASP A 121 21.62 -6.10 11.47
N LEU A 122 20.30 -6.21 11.45
CA LEU A 122 19.58 -7.42 11.01
C LEU A 122 19.55 -7.49 9.47
N PRO A 123 19.34 -8.67 8.87
CA PRO A 123 19.21 -8.75 7.40
C PRO A 123 18.03 -7.94 6.88
N TYR A 124 18.30 -7.05 5.93
CA TYR A 124 17.26 -6.21 5.35
C TYR A 124 17.57 -5.83 3.90
N GLU A 125 16.56 -5.36 3.20
CA GLU A 125 16.68 -4.60 1.95
C GLU A 125 15.89 -3.28 2.10
N VAL A 126 16.36 -2.24 1.42
CA VAL A 126 15.64 -0.96 1.33
C VAL A 126 15.04 -0.86 -0.08
N ILE A 127 13.75 -0.56 -0.13
CA ILE A 127 13.01 -0.36 -1.38
C ILE A 127 12.39 1.05 -1.33
N VAL A 128 12.87 1.94 -2.19
CA VAL A 128 12.32 3.29 -2.30
C VAL A 128 11.41 3.36 -3.53
N VAL A 129 10.18 3.79 -3.34
CA VAL A 129 9.26 4.04 -4.47
C VAL A 129 9.08 5.54 -4.60
N ASP A 130 9.67 6.11 -5.65
CA ASP A 130 9.59 7.52 -5.94
C ASP A 130 8.32 7.83 -6.72
N ASN A 131 7.44 8.58 -6.13
CA ASN A 131 6.08 8.87 -6.61
C ASN A 131 6.04 10.05 -7.60
N GLY A 132 7.09 10.16 -8.44
CA GLY A 132 7.19 11.21 -9.46
C GLY A 132 7.82 12.50 -8.95
N SER A 133 8.89 12.42 -8.17
CA SER A 133 9.59 13.58 -7.62
C SER A 133 10.28 14.43 -8.70
N THR A 134 10.47 15.72 -8.40
CA THR A 134 11.09 16.69 -9.30
C THR A 134 12.26 17.44 -8.65
N ASP A 135 12.73 17.00 -7.49
CA ASP A 135 13.70 17.71 -6.64
C ASP A 135 15.10 17.06 -6.62
N GLY A 136 15.41 16.16 -7.57
CA GLY A 136 16.67 15.43 -7.60
C GLY A 136 16.65 14.08 -6.91
N THR A 137 15.49 13.65 -6.40
CA THR A 137 15.32 12.33 -5.78
C THR A 137 15.73 11.20 -6.74
N ALA A 138 15.35 11.29 -8.02
CA ALA A 138 15.70 10.27 -9.02
C ALA A 138 17.22 10.12 -9.17
N ASP A 139 17.96 11.24 -9.27
CA ASP A 139 19.42 11.22 -9.38
C ASP A 139 20.09 10.60 -8.14
N TYR A 140 19.56 10.93 -6.97
CA TYR A 140 20.04 10.34 -5.70
C TYR A 140 19.84 8.82 -5.70
N LEU A 141 18.66 8.34 -6.10
CA LEU A 141 18.36 6.91 -6.12
C LEU A 141 19.22 6.17 -7.14
N GLU A 142 19.48 6.77 -8.30
CA GLU A 142 20.39 6.23 -9.31
C GLU A 142 21.81 6.07 -8.73
N ALA A 143 22.28 7.08 -7.99
CA ALA A 143 23.59 7.02 -7.32
C ALA A 143 23.67 5.97 -6.21
N MET A 144 22.50 5.59 -5.64
CA MET A 144 22.41 4.57 -4.59
C MET A 144 22.21 3.15 -5.14
N ARG A 145 22.29 2.97 -6.46
CA ARG A 145 22.13 1.67 -7.12
C ARG A 145 23.06 0.62 -6.50
N GLY A 146 22.49 -0.55 -6.19
CA GLY A 146 23.20 -1.65 -5.52
C GLY A 146 23.12 -1.62 -3.99
N ARG A 147 22.77 -0.48 -3.40
CA ARG A 147 22.53 -0.34 -1.94
C ARG A 147 21.05 -0.22 -1.62
N VAL A 148 20.30 0.39 -2.53
CA VAL A 148 18.85 0.60 -2.43
C VAL A 148 18.22 0.07 -3.72
N ARG A 149 17.16 -0.70 -3.59
CA ARG A 149 16.30 -1.02 -4.73
C ARG A 149 15.27 0.10 -4.85
N TYR A 150 14.97 0.51 -6.07
CA TYR A 150 14.04 1.63 -6.24
C TYR A 150 13.19 1.49 -7.50
N ARG A 151 12.08 2.23 -7.49
CA ARG A 151 11.22 2.37 -8.66
C ARG A 151 10.83 3.85 -8.80
N LEU A 152 11.05 4.40 -9.99
CA LEU A 152 10.62 5.76 -10.33
C LEU A 152 9.28 5.68 -11.03
N LEU A 153 8.29 6.40 -10.51
CA LEU A 153 6.96 6.44 -11.11
C LEU A 153 6.83 7.71 -11.96
N ASP A 154 5.97 7.65 -12.96
CA ASP A 154 5.74 8.74 -13.91
C ASP A 154 4.88 9.88 -13.34
N ARG A 155 4.20 9.63 -12.21
CA ARG A 155 3.35 10.61 -11.52
C ARG A 155 3.09 10.15 -10.09
N ASN A 156 2.41 10.98 -9.32
CA ASN A 156 1.98 10.66 -7.96
C ASN A 156 0.75 9.73 -8.00
N TYR A 157 0.91 8.51 -7.50
CA TYR A 157 -0.14 7.48 -7.35
C TYR A 157 -0.69 7.42 -5.92
N GLY A 158 -0.36 8.39 -5.09
CA GLY A 158 -0.73 8.39 -3.67
C GLY A 158 0.15 7.45 -2.82
N PHE A 159 -0.05 7.50 -1.52
CA PHE A 159 0.69 6.67 -0.57
C PHE A 159 0.44 5.18 -0.84
N ALA A 160 -0.84 4.77 -0.92
CA ALA A 160 -1.22 3.39 -1.19
C ALA A 160 -0.59 2.85 -2.48
N GLY A 161 -0.65 3.65 -3.55
CA GLY A 161 -0.07 3.26 -4.84
C GLY A 161 1.43 3.04 -4.80
N ALA A 162 2.17 3.90 -4.09
CA ALA A 162 3.62 3.75 -3.93
C ALA A 162 3.94 2.53 -3.06
N VAL A 163 3.24 2.36 -1.93
CA VAL A 163 3.43 1.21 -1.04
C VAL A 163 3.18 -0.10 -1.78
N ASN A 164 2.10 -0.18 -2.57
CA ASN A 164 1.76 -1.39 -3.34
C ASN A 164 2.89 -1.79 -4.31
N ARG A 165 3.49 -0.82 -4.98
CA ARG A 165 4.62 -1.08 -5.89
C ARG A 165 5.86 -1.57 -5.13
N GLY A 166 6.06 -1.05 -3.92
CA GLY A 166 7.09 -1.57 -3.00
C GLY A 166 6.82 -3.01 -2.57
N LEU A 167 5.56 -3.31 -2.22
CA LEU A 167 5.13 -4.67 -1.84
C LEU A 167 5.41 -5.68 -2.97
N MET A 168 5.17 -5.29 -4.22
CA MET A 168 5.48 -6.15 -5.38
C MET A 168 6.98 -6.44 -5.51
N MET A 169 7.83 -5.54 -5.03
CA MET A 169 9.29 -5.70 -5.09
C MET A 169 9.87 -6.44 -3.89
N ALA A 170 9.15 -6.46 -2.77
CA ALA A 170 9.62 -6.96 -1.48
C ALA A 170 9.93 -8.46 -1.52
N LYS A 171 11.08 -8.86 -0.96
CA LYS A 171 11.51 -10.27 -0.88
C LYS A 171 11.77 -10.74 0.56
N GLY A 172 11.64 -9.87 1.56
CA GLY A 172 11.79 -10.24 2.97
C GLY A 172 10.59 -10.99 3.51
N GLN A 173 10.82 -11.86 4.51
CA GLN A 173 9.76 -12.55 5.25
C GLN A 173 8.99 -11.58 6.15
N THR A 174 9.61 -10.46 6.49
CA THR A 174 8.97 -9.37 7.22
C THR A 174 8.96 -8.14 6.31
N ILE A 175 7.96 -7.31 6.47
CA ILE A 175 7.79 -6.07 5.71
C ILE A 175 7.66 -4.92 6.70
N VAL A 176 8.36 -3.83 6.44
CA VAL A 176 8.15 -2.55 7.12
C VAL A 176 7.82 -1.50 6.07
N VAL A 177 6.68 -0.84 6.22
CA VAL A 177 6.37 0.40 5.49
C VAL A 177 6.81 1.55 6.37
N LEU A 178 7.61 2.48 5.83
CA LEU A 178 8.25 3.55 6.61
C LEU A 178 8.18 4.87 5.84
N ASN A 179 7.71 5.92 6.48
CA ASN A 179 7.69 7.26 5.87
C ASN A 179 9.10 7.79 5.62
N ASN A 180 9.27 8.51 4.51
CA ASN A 180 10.56 9.10 4.11
C ASN A 180 11.04 10.24 5.04
N ASP A 181 10.15 10.81 5.88
CA ASP A 181 10.48 11.87 6.83
C ASP A 181 10.62 11.35 8.26
N THR A 182 11.23 10.16 8.40
CA THR A 182 11.53 9.55 9.70
C THR A 182 13.03 9.34 9.89
N LEU A 183 13.45 9.25 11.14
CA LEU A 183 14.79 8.76 11.50
C LEU A 183 14.63 7.56 12.40
N VAL A 184 15.04 6.41 11.89
CA VAL A 184 15.08 5.20 12.73
C VAL A 184 16.26 5.30 13.69
N THR A 185 16.17 4.58 14.79
CA THR A 185 17.08 4.74 15.93
C THR A 185 17.58 3.38 16.39
N GLU A 186 18.58 3.37 17.29
CA GLU A 186 19.19 2.14 17.77
C GLU A 186 18.14 1.09 18.20
N ARG A 187 18.29 -0.15 17.75
CA ARG A 187 17.43 -1.30 18.06
C ARG A 187 15.97 -1.19 17.61
N TRP A 188 15.68 -0.25 16.75
CA TRP A 188 14.29 -0.05 16.31
C TRP A 188 13.67 -1.30 15.66
N LEU A 189 14.41 -1.92 14.73
CA LEU A 189 13.89 -3.09 14.01
C LEU A 189 13.87 -4.32 14.90
N ASP A 190 14.92 -4.50 15.73
CA ASP A 190 15.01 -5.62 16.69
C ASP A 190 13.77 -5.67 17.59
N ASN A 191 13.39 -4.52 18.15
CA ASN A 191 12.26 -4.44 19.09
C ASN A 191 10.93 -4.67 18.37
N LEU A 192 10.73 -4.07 17.17
CA LEU A 192 9.50 -4.31 16.39
C LEU A 192 9.37 -5.79 16.04
N LEU A 193 10.46 -6.43 15.60
CA LEU A 193 10.43 -7.84 15.24
C LEU A 193 10.24 -8.74 16.48
N ALA A 194 10.84 -8.40 17.62
CA ALA A 194 10.63 -9.13 18.88
C ALA A 194 9.15 -9.08 19.28
N CYS A 195 8.52 -7.91 19.19
CA CYS A 195 7.09 -7.75 19.46
C CYS A 195 6.27 -8.61 18.48
N LEU A 196 6.55 -8.48 17.18
CA LEU A 196 5.82 -9.22 16.13
C LEU A 196 5.95 -10.73 16.32
N ALA A 197 7.12 -11.22 16.71
CA ALA A 197 7.39 -12.66 16.88
C ALA A 197 6.82 -13.24 18.18
N SER A 198 6.37 -12.41 19.12
CA SER A 198 5.92 -12.87 20.45
C SER A 198 4.56 -13.58 20.42
N ASP A 199 3.73 -13.31 19.40
CA ASP A 199 2.40 -13.90 19.31
C ASP A 199 1.98 -13.88 17.82
N ASP A 200 1.63 -15.04 17.28
CA ASP A 200 1.21 -15.15 15.87
C ASP A 200 -0.09 -14.40 15.56
N ARG A 201 -0.86 -14.04 16.59
CA ARG A 201 -2.07 -13.23 16.44
C ARG A 201 -1.78 -11.74 16.25
N ILE A 202 -0.53 -11.31 16.45
CA ILE A 202 -0.16 -9.92 16.17
C ILE A 202 0.01 -9.77 14.65
N GLY A 203 -0.84 -8.93 14.04
CA GLY A 203 -0.78 -8.65 12.60
C GLY A 203 0.13 -7.46 12.29
N LEU A 204 -0.11 -6.33 12.96
CA LEU A 204 0.66 -5.11 12.74
C LEU A 204 1.33 -4.67 14.04
N VAL A 205 2.58 -4.21 13.91
CA VAL A 205 3.31 -3.57 15.00
C VAL A 205 3.77 -2.18 14.53
N GLY A 206 3.59 -1.17 15.39
CA GLY A 206 4.11 0.17 15.17
C GLY A 206 4.89 0.69 16.36
N PRO A 207 5.86 1.59 16.16
CA PRO A 207 6.61 2.23 17.26
C PRO A 207 5.88 3.44 17.81
N VAL A 208 6.42 4.03 18.89
CA VAL A 208 6.04 5.38 19.31
C VAL A 208 6.92 6.43 18.64
N THR A 209 6.43 7.67 18.63
CA THR A 209 7.11 8.79 17.96
C THR A 209 6.76 10.13 18.63
N ASN A 210 7.57 11.15 18.35
CA ASN A 210 7.35 12.52 18.83
C ASN A 210 6.21 13.25 18.11
N TYR A 211 5.85 12.81 16.89
CA TYR A 211 4.86 13.54 16.08
C TYR A 211 3.98 12.59 15.29
N ILE A 212 2.74 12.45 15.70
CA ILE A 212 1.67 11.74 14.98
C ILE A 212 0.34 12.02 15.73
N GLY A 213 -0.78 11.65 15.13
CA GLY A 213 -2.07 11.59 15.83
C GLY A 213 -2.26 10.24 16.53
N GLY A 214 -2.92 10.25 17.70
CA GLY A 214 -3.33 9.02 18.38
C GLY A 214 -2.30 8.47 19.38
N GLU A 215 -2.44 7.17 19.66
CA GLU A 215 -1.78 6.51 20.79
C GLU A 215 -0.26 6.30 20.64
N GLN A 216 0.25 6.43 19.43
CA GLN A 216 1.69 6.30 19.16
C GLN A 216 2.50 7.55 19.51
N ARG A 217 1.82 8.66 19.76
CA ARG A 217 2.52 9.90 20.13
C ARG A 217 2.97 9.88 21.58
N ILE A 218 4.24 10.27 21.82
CA ILE A 218 4.78 10.48 23.17
C ILE A 218 5.43 11.87 23.25
N GLU A 219 5.45 12.42 24.46
CA GLU A 219 6.21 13.63 24.73
C GLU A 219 7.70 13.27 24.83
N VAL A 220 8.54 14.13 24.27
CA VAL A 220 9.99 13.89 24.20
C VAL A 220 10.75 15.06 24.82
N PRO A 221 11.86 14.79 25.54
CA PRO A 221 12.58 15.86 26.24
C PRO A 221 13.68 16.53 25.38
N TYR A 222 14.00 16.00 24.20
CA TYR A 222 15.12 16.48 23.39
C TYR A 222 14.75 17.70 22.53
N ARG A 223 15.76 18.49 22.18
CA ARG A 223 15.63 19.72 21.38
C ARG A 223 16.39 19.66 20.05
N ASN A 224 17.24 18.66 19.87
CA ASN A 224 18.03 18.48 18.66
C ASN A 224 18.30 17.01 18.41
N LEU A 225 18.86 16.67 17.23
CA LEU A 225 19.05 15.27 16.82
C LEU A 225 20.09 14.51 17.66
N THR A 226 21.08 15.21 18.23
CA THR A 226 22.06 14.56 19.12
C THR A 226 21.38 14.08 20.42
N GLU A 227 20.59 14.99 21.01
CA GLU A 227 19.81 14.64 22.21
C GLU A 227 18.76 13.56 21.89
N MET A 228 18.16 13.61 20.69
CA MET A 228 17.21 12.60 20.20
C MET A 228 17.87 11.21 20.18
N GLN A 229 19.08 11.09 19.65
CA GLN A 229 19.78 9.80 19.60
C GLN A 229 20.06 9.26 21.01
N ALA A 230 20.48 10.12 21.94
CA ALA A 230 20.69 9.73 23.34
C ALA A 230 19.38 9.27 24.01
N PHE A 231 18.30 10.01 23.77
CA PHE A 231 16.96 9.63 24.25
C PHE A 231 16.54 8.26 23.69
N ALA A 232 16.67 8.08 22.38
CA ALA A 232 16.26 6.83 21.71
C ALA A 232 17.07 5.63 22.22
N ALA A 233 18.37 5.76 22.39
CA ALA A 233 19.22 4.69 22.89
C ALA A 233 18.82 4.25 24.31
N ALA A 234 18.37 5.20 25.13
CA ALA A 234 17.85 4.90 26.48
C ALA A 234 16.44 4.30 26.44
N HIS A 235 15.60 4.82 25.54
CA HIS A 235 14.20 4.41 25.40
C HIS A 235 14.06 3.00 24.79
N ASN A 236 14.85 2.69 23.77
CA ASN A 236 14.72 1.46 22.97
C ASN A 236 15.36 0.24 23.66
N ARG A 237 15.03 0.05 24.91
CA ARG A 237 15.38 -1.16 25.67
C ARG A 237 14.18 -2.09 25.64
N SER A 238 14.33 -3.23 24.99
CA SER A 238 13.23 -4.19 24.80
C SER A 238 12.54 -4.50 26.14
N ASN A 239 11.22 -4.32 26.14
CA ASN A 239 10.40 -4.55 27.33
C ASN A 239 8.97 -4.95 26.92
N PRO A 240 8.70 -6.27 26.85
CA PRO A 240 7.37 -6.76 26.46
C PRO A 240 6.20 -6.22 27.30
N ALA A 241 6.47 -5.79 28.54
CA ALA A 241 5.41 -5.19 29.39
C ALA A 241 4.91 -3.85 28.86
N LEU A 242 5.61 -3.24 27.91
CA LEU A 242 5.23 -1.99 27.27
C LEU A 242 4.50 -2.18 25.92
N TRP A 243 4.30 -3.42 25.47
CA TRP A 243 3.57 -3.69 24.22
C TRP A 243 2.07 -3.57 24.49
N GLN A 244 1.41 -2.69 23.75
CA GLN A 244 0.03 -2.29 24.02
C GLN A 244 -0.87 -2.60 22.83
N ASP A 245 -1.96 -3.36 23.04
CA ASP A 245 -3.02 -3.51 22.05
C ASP A 245 -3.69 -2.17 21.78
N VAL A 246 -3.90 -1.87 20.49
CA VAL A 246 -4.52 -0.62 20.08
C VAL A 246 -5.58 -0.89 18.99
N GLU A 247 -6.46 0.08 18.78
CA GLU A 247 -7.47 -0.01 17.71
C GLU A 247 -6.92 0.42 16.35
N ARG A 248 -5.79 1.16 16.34
CA ARG A 248 -5.24 1.78 15.14
C ARG A 248 -3.72 1.94 15.23
N ILE A 249 -3.04 1.63 14.14
CA ILE A 249 -1.62 1.97 13.94
C ILE A 249 -1.54 2.86 12.70
N THR A 250 -0.87 3.99 12.81
CA THR A 250 -0.70 4.95 11.71
C THR A 250 0.38 4.52 10.73
N GLY A 251 0.19 4.88 9.47
CA GLY A 251 1.00 4.46 8.34
C GLY A 251 2.44 4.96 8.32
N PHE A 252 2.87 5.80 9.29
CA PHE A 252 4.25 6.31 9.28
C PHE A 252 5.29 5.20 9.48
N CYS A 253 4.94 4.15 10.21
CA CYS A 253 5.77 2.95 10.37
C CYS A 253 4.90 1.75 10.75
N LEU A 254 4.79 0.78 9.82
CA LEU A 254 4.00 -0.45 9.98
C LEU A 254 4.92 -1.65 9.75
N ALA A 255 5.07 -2.52 10.75
CA ALA A 255 5.82 -3.78 10.63
C ALA A 255 4.86 -4.96 10.65
N PHE A 256 5.02 -5.91 9.73
CA PHE A 256 4.16 -7.09 9.62
C PHE A 256 4.84 -8.24 8.88
N ARG A 257 4.34 -9.46 9.09
CA ARG A 257 4.83 -10.65 8.36
C ARG A 257 4.34 -10.61 6.92
N ARG A 258 5.12 -11.14 5.99
CA ARG A 258 4.73 -11.33 4.59
C ARG A 258 3.40 -12.08 4.49
N GLU A 259 3.22 -13.12 5.30
CA GLU A 259 1.99 -13.90 5.35
C GLU A 259 0.75 -13.03 5.59
N LEU A 260 0.86 -12.00 6.44
CA LEU A 260 -0.25 -11.07 6.66
C LEU A 260 -0.64 -10.37 5.35
N TRP A 261 0.35 -9.84 4.62
CA TRP A 261 0.10 -9.21 3.32
C TRP A 261 -0.52 -10.19 2.33
N GLU A 262 -0.01 -11.42 2.29
CA GLU A 262 -0.57 -12.47 1.43
C GLU A 262 -2.03 -12.80 1.79
N ARG A 263 -2.44 -12.60 3.05
CA ARG A 263 -3.82 -12.83 3.51
C ARG A 263 -4.70 -11.59 3.38
N THR A 264 -4.15 -10.40 3.56
CA THR A 264 -4.89 -9.12 3.53
C THR A 264 -4.90 -8.50 2.13
N GLY A 265 -3.81 -8.69 1.34
CA GLY A 265 -3.67 -8.06 0.03
C GLY A 265 -3.05 -6.66 0.09
N TYR A 266 -3.24 -5.92 -0.99
CA TYR A 266 -2.67 -4.59 -1.20
C TYR A 266 -3.41 -3.50 -0.42
N PHE A 267 -2.78 -2.34 -0.26
CA PHE A 267 -3.46 -1.13 0.21
C PHE A 267 -4.45 -0.66 -0.85
N ASP A 268 -5.55 -0.05 -0.41
CA ASP A 268 -6.62 0.39 -1.32
C ASP A 268 -6.25 1.75 -1.95
N GLU A 269 -6.07 1.75 -3.28
CA GLU A 269 -5.74 2.96 -4.06
C GLU A 269 -6.96 3.86 -4.32
N GLY A 270 -8.12 3.53 -3.76
CA GLY A 270 -9.27 4.41 -3.74
C GLY A 270 -9.06 5.63 -2.83
N TYR A 271 -8.13 5.54 -1.87
CA TYR A 271 -7.72 6.68 -1.03
C TYR A 271 -6.70 7.53 -1.80
N THR A 272 -7.05 8.76 -2.08
CA THR A 272 -6.20 9.65 -2.89
C THR A 272 -5.13 10.32 -2.03
N VAL A 273 -3.93 10.49 -2.57
CA VAL A 273 -2.77 11.12 -1.96
C VAL A 273 -2.28 10.39 -0.71
N GLY A 274 -3.05 10.42 0.39
CA GLY A 274 -2.76 9.77 1.66
C GLY A 274 -3.80 10.11 2.72
N ASN A 275 -3.75 9.43 3.84
CA ASN A 275 -4.69 9.41 4.96
C ASN A 275 -5.90 8.50 4.70
N TYR A 276 -6.30 7.75 5.71
CA TYR A 276 -7.36 6.73 5.73
C TYR A 276 -6.98 5.38 5.09
N GLU A 277 -5.95 5.29 4.23
CA GLU A 277 -5.52 4.01 3.67
C GLU A 277 -4.93 3.09 4.74
N ASP A 278 -4.31 3.68 5.77
CA ASP A 278 -3.83 2.94 6.94
C ASP A 278 -5.00 2.49 7.82
N ASP A 279 -6.01 3.34 8.01
CA ASP A 279 -7.23 2.97 8.74
C ASP A 279 -7.96 1.81 8.04
N ASP A 280 -8.04 1.86 6.72
CA ASP A 280 -8.59 0.78 5.90
C ASP A 280 -7.80 -0.52 6.09
N TYR A 281 -6.47 -0.44 6.01
CA TYR A 281 -5.61 -1.62 6.18
C TYR A 281 -5.77 -2.19 7.58
N ASN A 282 -5.78 -1.34 8.60
CA ASN A 282 -6.11 -1.74 9.97
C ASN A 282 -7.44 -2.49 10.06
N UNK A 283 -8.60 -2.07 9.41
CA UNK A 283 -9.76 -2.59 9.46
C UNK A 283 -9.77 -3.86 8.98
N ARG A 284 -9.02 -4.08 7.76
CA ARG A 284 -8.99 -5.40 7.12
C ARG A 284 -8.21 -6.43 7.94
N VAL A 285 -7.11 -6.01 8.51
CA VAL A 285 -6.29 -6.86 9.40
C VAL A 285 -7.13 -7.35 10.60
N LYS A 286 -7.93 -6.47 11.19
CA LYS A 286 -8.81 -6.84 12.33
C LYS A 286 -9.95 -7.78 11.90
N LEU A 287 -10.46 -7.63 10.69
CA LEU A 287 -11.46 -8.57 10.15
C LEU A 287 -10.90 -9.99 10.03
N LEU A 288 -9.60 -10.12 9.79
CA LEU A 288 -8.91 -11.41 9.76
C LEU A 288 -8.57 -11.95 11.16
N GLY A 289 -8.98 -11.22 12.22
CA GLY A 289 -8.81 -11.65 13.61
C GLY A 289 -7.46 -11.31 14.24
N PHE A 290 -6.61 -10.55 13.52
CA PHE A 290 -5.32 -10.15 14.06
C PHE A 290 -5.43 -8.95 15.00
N ARG A 291 -4.45 -8.86 15.91
CA ARG A 291 -4.27 -7.75 16.86
C ARG A 291 -3.34 -6.71 16.25
N LEU A 292 -3.52 -5.48 16.67
CA LEU A 292 -2.65 -4.35 16.35
C LEU A 292 -1.91 -3.97 17.65
N VAL A 293 -0.59 -3.86 17.61
CA VAL A 293 0.21 -3.62 18.81
C VAL A 293 1.16 -2.43 18.61
N VAL A 294 1.14 -1.51 19.55
CA VAL A 294 2.17 -0.46 19.65
C VAL A 294 3.28 -0.96 20.57
N ALA A 295 4.48 -1.11 20.02
CA ALA A 295 5.69 -1.44 20.76
C ALA A 295 6.21 -0.15 21.41
N ARG A 296 5.71 0.17 22.61
CA ARG A 296 6.02 1.45 23.27
C ARG A 296 7.47 1.51 23.78
N ASP A 297 8.18 0.39 23.71
CA ASP A 297 9.63 0.29 23.96
C ASP A 297 10.45 0.62 22.71
N THR A 298 9.82 1.09 21.65
CA THR A 298 10.48 1.40 20.37
C THR A 298 10.11 2.82 19.93
N PHE A 299 11.12 3.67 19.85
CA PHE A 299 10.96 5.07 19.42
C PHE A 299 11.60 5.28 18.04
N ILE A 300 10.88 5.96 17.14
CA ILE A 300 11.36 6.46 15.85
C ILE A 300 11.02 7.95 15.78
N HIS A 301 11.97 8.79 15.41
CA HIS A 301 11.72 10.22 15.25
C HIS A 301 10.98 10.49 13.93
N HIS A 302 9.95 11.33 13.97
CA HIS A 302 9.16 11.72 12.79
C HIS A 302 9.18 13.24 12.68
N PHE A 303 9.65 13.75 11.54
CA PHE A 303 9.72 15.20 11.30
C PHE A 303 8.35 15.86 11.17
N GLY A 304 7.34 15.07 10.86
CA GLY A 304 5.96 15.52 11.02
C GLY A 304 5.17 15.76 9.75
N SER A 305 4.99 14.72 8.96
CA SER A 305 4.10 14.74 7.79
C SER A 305 4.45 15.87 6.81
N VAL A 306 5.73 15.96 6.47
CA VAL A 306 6.26 17.06 5.65
C VAL A 306 5.57 17.08 4.27
N SER A 307 5.42 15.91 3.64
CA SER A 307 4.78 15.80 2.31
C SER A 307 3.29 16.15 2.36
N ILE A 308 2.58 15.70 3.39
CA ILE A 308 1.15 15.99 3.57
C ILE A 308 0.94 17.50 3.83
N LYS A 309 1.76 18.09 4.67
CA LYS A 309 1.68 19.55 4.95
C LYS A 309 1.95 20.40 3.71
N ALA A 310 2.75 19.90 2.77
CA ALA A 310 3.04 20.59 1.51
C ALA A 310 1.79 20.75 0.63
N LEU A 311 0.72 19.99 0.87
CA LEU A 311 -0.55 20.15 0.15
C LEU A 311 -1.28 21.44 0.50
N GLY A 312 -0.96 22.04 1.67
CA GLY A 312 -1.60 23.28 2.09
C GLY A 312 -3.12 23.18 2.10
N PRO A 313 -3.84 24.15 1.49
CA PRO A 313 -5.31 24.14 1.50
C PRO A 313 -5.97 22.92 0.82
N ALA A 314 -5.26 22.19 -0.04
CA ALA A 314 -5.82 21.00 -0.70
C ALA A 314 -5.98 19.82 0.29
N LEU A 315 -5.31 19.87 1.43
CA LEU A 315 -5.35 18.78 2.42
C LEU A 315 -6.77 18.51 2.95
N ASP A 316 -7.54 19.57 3.20
CA ASP A 316 -8.90 19.42 3.72
C ASP A 316 -9.79 18.67 2.72
N ALA A 317 -9.70 19.02 1.44
CA ALA A 317 -10.47 18.34 0.38
C ALA A 317 -10.06 16.87 0.23
N VAL A 318 -8.76 16.56 0.35
CA VAL A 318 -8.27 15.17 0.34
C VAL A 318 -8.86 14.39 1.52
N ASN A 319 -8.80 14.96 2.73
CA ASN A 319 -9.33 14.31 3.94
C ASN A 319 -10.85 14.10 3.85
N GLU A 320 -11.60 15.07 3.35
CA GLU A 320 -13.06 14.95 3.15
C GLU A 320 -13.39 13.82 2.16
N HIS A 321 -12.65 13.78 1.03
CA HIS A 321 -12.82 12.72 0.02
C HIS A 321 -12.54 11.34 0.63
N ASN A 322 -11.40 11.19 1.31
CA ASN A 322 -10.98 9.91 1.86
C ASN A 322 -11.90 9.45 3.01
N ALA A 323 -12.36 10.39 3.85
CA ALA A 323 -13.34 10.10 4.91
C ALA A 323 -14.67 9.60 4.31
N ALA A 324 -15.14 10.26 3.26
CA ALA A 324 -16.37 9.85 2.56
C ALA A 324 -16.20 8.44 1.96
N TYR A 325 -15.09 8.19 1.27
CA TYR A 325 -14.80 6.89 0.67
C TYR A 325 -14.72 5.79 1.74
N TYR A 326 -14.07 6.06 2.88
CA TYR A 326 -14.00 5.13 4.02
C TYR A 326 -15.42 4.80 4.53
N GLY A 327 -16.27 5.82 4.69
CA GLY A 327 -17.67 5.64 5.11
C GLY A 327 -18.49 4.83 4.09
N GLU A 328 -18.29 5.08 2.79
CA GLU A 328 -18.96 4.31 1.72
C GLU A 328 -18.51 2.84 1.70
N LYS A 329 -17.23 2.60 1.98
CA LYS A 329 -16.66 1.25 1.96
C LYS A 329 -17.07 0.42 3.16
N TRP A 330 -17.03 1.01 4.37
CA TRP A 330 -17.20 0.26 5.62
C TRP A 330 -18.55 0.50 6.29
N GLY A 331 -19.35 1.44 5.77
CA GLY A 331 -20.65 1.78 6.36
C GLY A 331 -20.51 2.59 7.63
N HIS A 332 -21.60 2.62 8.41
CA HIS A 332 -21.68 3.46 9.60
C HIS A 332 -21.06 2.83 10.85
N ASP A 333 -20.77 1.51 10.82
CA ASP A 333 -20.31 0.78 12.00
C ASP A 333 -19.22 -0.25 11.65
N PRO A 334 -18.02 0.22 11.27
CA PRO A 334 -16.93 -0.71 10.97
C PRO A 334 -16.48 -1.55 12.18
N HIS A 335 -16.52 -0.99 13.39
CA HIS A 335 -16.16 -1.73 14.60
C HIS A 335 -17.18 -2.84 14.91
N GLY A 336 -18.46 -2.58 14.72
CA GLY A 336 -19.49 -3.61 14.84
C GLY A 336 -19.34 -4.71 13.79
N LEU A 337 -18.87 -4.37 12.58
CA LEU A 337 -18.60 -5.37 11.55
C LEU A 337 -17.52 -6.36 12.02
N VAL A 338 -16.42 -5.86 12.61
CA VAL A 338 -15.36 -6.72 13.17
C VAL A 338 -15.93 -7.59 14.31
N GLY A 339 -16.76 -7.01 15.16
CA GLY A 339 -17.44 -7.75 16.24
C GLY A 339 -18.27 -8.92 15.71
N ARG A 340 -19.14 -8.65 14.73
CA ARG A 340 -19.98 -9.68 14.09
C ARG A 340 -19.15 -10.81 13.46
N VAL A 341 -18.05 -10.47 12.78
CA VAL A 341 -17.15 -11.48 12.19
C VAL A 341 -16.52 -12.34 13.29
N ARG A 342 -16.05 -11.72 14.37
CA ARG A 342 -15.47 -12.45 15.51
C ARG A 342 -16.48 -13.41 16.13
N ASP A 343 -17.71 -12.95 16.34
CA ASP A 343 -18.79 -13.78 16.90
C ASP A 343 -19.16 -14.92 15.96
N TRP A 344 -19.19 -14.66 14.64
CA TRP A 344 -19.46 -15.69 13.63
C TRP A 344 -18.39 -16.79 13.66
N VAL A 345 -17.09 -16.41 13.75
CA VAL A 345 -15.98 -17.37 13.84
C VAL A 345 -16.07 -18.16 15.15
N ARG A 346 -16.32 -17.49 16.26
CA ARG A 346 -16.44 -18.11 17.60
C ARG A 346 -17.55 -19.16 17.62
N ALA A 347 -18.67 -18.88 17.00
CA ALA A 347 -19.83 -19.80 16.97
C ALA A 347 -19.56 -21.08 16.17
N ARG A 348 -18.57 -21.09 15.27
CA ARG A 348 -18.29 -22.21 14.35
C ARG A 348 -16.99 -22.96 14.69
N GLN A 349 -16.20 -22.49 15.63
CA GLN A 349 -14.97 -23.16 16.05
C GLN A 349 -15.09 -23.67 17.48
N PRO A 350 -15.12 -24.99 17.69
CA PRO A 350 -15.01 -25.54 19.04
C PRO A 350 -13.65 -25.15 19.65
N GLY A 351 -13.65 -24.43 20.73
CA GLY A 351 -12.44 -23.87 21.34
C GLY A 351 -12.31 -22.37 21.17
N GLY A 352 -13.17 -21.79 20.34
CA GLY A 352 -13.37 -20.36 20.25
C GLY A 352 -12.21 -19.54 19.67
N VAL A 353 -12.37 -18.25 19.75
CA VAL A 353 -11.40 -17.26 19.22
C VAL A 353 -10.10 -17.23 20.05
N GLU A 354 -10.08 -17.90 21.21
CA GLU A 354 -8.84 -18.03 21.99
C GLU A 354 -7.71 -18.68 21.19
N ASN A 355 -8.06 -19.56 20.24
CA ASN A 355 -7.10 -20.24 19.37
C ASN A 355 -6.87 -19.48 18.03
N GLY A 356 -7.47 -18.30 17.89
CA GLY A 356 -7.33 -17.47 16.70
C GLY A 356 -8.21 -17.90 15.51
N PHE A 357 -8.13 -17.14 14.44
CA PHE A 357 -8.81 -17.46 13.19
C PHE A 357 -8.07 -18.58 12.46
N PRO A 358 -8.77 -19.35 11.59
CA PRO A 358 -8.10 -20.38 10.81
C PRO A 358 -6.88 -19.83 10.05
N ALA A 359 -5.80 -20.59 10.00
CA ALA A 359 -4.56 -20.18 9.32
C ALA A 359 -4.80 -19.83 7.84
N ALA A 360 -5.77 -20.47 7.20
CA ALA A 360 -6.12 -20.22 5.80
C ALA A 360 -7.07 -19.03 5.60
N PHE A 361 -7.57 -18.42 6.69
CA PHE A 361 -8.54 -17.32 6.61
C PHE A 361 -7.90 -16.07 6.02
N SER A 362 -8.53 -15.52 4.99
CA SER A 362 -7.98 -14.41 4.20
C SER A 362 -9.09 -13.43 3.79
N GLU A 363 -8.71 -12.30 3.23
CA GLU A 363 -9.68 -11.33 2.71
C GLU A 363 -10.60 -11.94 1.64
N ALA A 364 -10.10 -12.90 0.86
CA ALA A 364 -10.90 -13.59 -0.16
C ALA A 364 -12.12 -14.32 0.41
N ASP A 365 -12.11 -14.68 1.72
CA ASP A 365 -13.26 -15.28 2.38
C ASP A 365 -14.45 -14.33 2.50
N PHE A 366 -14.17 -13.02 2.41
CA PHE A 366 -15.19 -11.97 2.43
C PHE A 366 -15.67 -11.60 1.03
N TYR A 367 -15.12 -12.19 -0.02
CA TYR A 367 -15.53 -11.91 -1.39
C TYR A 367 -16.71 -12.83 -1.79
N PRO A 368 -17.61 -12.34 -2.66
CA PRO A 368 -18.75 -13.18 -3.04
C PRO A 368 -18.35 -14.33 -3.96
N ARG A 369 -19.17 -15.38 -3.95
CA ARG A 369 -19.14 -16.44 -4.95
C ARG A 369 -20.17 -16.13 -6.04
N HIS A 370 -20.12 -16.87 -7.14
CA HIS A 370 -21.00 -16.68 -8.29
C HIS A 370 -20.86 -15.29 -8.89
N VAL A 371 -19.60 -14.84 -9.01
CA VAL A 371 -19.22 -13.58 -9.67
C VAL A 371 -18.10 -13.85 -10.66
N ALA A 372 -18.03 -13.02 -11.71
CA ALA A 372 -16.94 -13.06 -12.69
C ALA A 372 -15.85 -12.07 -12.27
N VAL A 373 -14.60 -12.53 -12.29
CA VAL A 373 -13.45 -11.70 -11.96
C VAL A 373 -12.40 -11.76 -13.06
N ARG A 374 -11.61 -10.70 -13.19
CA ARG A 374 -10.59 -10.59 -14.25
C ARG A 374 -9.21 -10.43 -13.65
N ALA A 375 -8.28 -11.25 -14.13
CA ALA A 375 -6.85 -11.16 -13.81
C ALA A 375 -6.18 -10.03 -14.61
N LEU A 376 -5.00 -9.64 -14.19
CA LEU A 376 -4.16 -8.67 -14.92
C LEU A 376 -3.86 -9.15 -16.36
N SER A 377 -3.71 -10.45 -16.57
CA SER A 377 -3.51 -11.06 -17.89
C SER A 377 -4.70 -10.88 -18.84
N GLY A 378 -5.85 -10.45 -18.32
CA GLY A 378 -7.10 -10.37 -19.08
C GLY A 378 -7.96 -11.62 -18.93
N THR A 379 -7.42 -12.72 -18.41
CA THR A 379 -8.19 -13.95 -18.22
C THR A 379 -9.35 -13.71 -17.26
N VAL A 380 -10.54 -14.13 -17.64
CA VAL A 380 -11.73 -14.03 -16.80
C VAL A 380 -11.97 -15.37 -16.11
N TYR A 381 -12.28 -15.30 -14.83
CA TYR A 381 -12.59 -16.45 -14.01
C TYR A 381 -13.96 -16.29 -13.37
N TRP A 382 -14.64 -17.40 -13.17
CA TRP A 382 -15.85 -17.53 -12.35
C TRP A 382 -15.45 -18.03 -10.97
N LEU A 383 -15.87 -17.32 -9.92
CA LEU A 383 -15.59 -17.75 -8.53
C LEU A 383 -16.78 -18.59 -8.02
N ALA A 384 -16.53 -19.85 -7.68
CA ALA A 384 -17.53 -20.73 -7.11
C ALA A 384 -16.86 -21.93 -6.44
N GLN A 385 -17.47 -22.45 -5.38
CA GLN A 385 -17.05 -23.71 -4.72
C GLN A 385 -15.57 -23.71 -4.27
N GLY A 386 -15.07 -22.54 -3.87
CA GLY A 386 -13.68 -22.40 -3.42
C GLY A 386 -12.64 -22.43 -4.54
N GLU A 387 -13.05 -22.32 -5.79
CA GLU A 387 -12.16 -22.32 -6.97
C GLU A 387 -12.41 -21.11 -7.86
N ARG A 388 -11.41 -20.80 -8.71
CA ARG A 388 -11.56 -19.87 -9.84
C ARG A 388 -11.55 -20.68 -11.13
N ARG A 389 -12.67 -20.69 -11.83
CA ARG A 389 -12.87 -21.49 -13.06
C ARG A 389 -12.68 -20.60 -14.29
N PRO A 390 -11.72 -20.87 -15.19
CA PRO A 390 -11.59 -20.08 -16.42
C PRO A 390 -12.90 -20.06 -17.20
N VAL A 391 -13.32 -18.87 -17.65
CA VAL A 391 -14.55 -18.72 -18.42
C VAL A 391 -14.26 -18.88 -19.92
N GLU A 392 -15.02 -19.75 -20.57
CA GLU A 392 -14.96 -19.97 -22.02
C GLU A 392 -16.13 -19.29 -22.71
N GLY A 393 -15.81 -18.31 -23.57
CA GLY A 393 -16.81 -17.53 -24.28
C GLY A 393 -16.89 -16.09 -23.78
N GLU A 394 -17.82 -15.33 -24.35
CA GLU A 394 -18.03 -13.91 -24.01
C GLU A 394 -19.08 -13.77 -22.92
N LEU A 395 -18.80 -12.96 -21.89
CA LEU A 395 -19.69 -12.70 -20.77
C LEU A 395 -20.37 -11.32 -20.95
N HIS A 396 -21.66 -11.25 -20.60
CA HIS A 396 -22.46 -10.02 -20.64
C HIS A 396 -22.92 -9.59 -19.23
N ILE A 397 -22.20 -10.03 -18.21
CA ILE A 397 -22.43 -9.66 -16.80
C ILE A 397 -21.24 -8.87 -16.26
N PRO A 398 -21.37 -8.20 -15.10
CA PRO A 398 -20.25 -7.48 -14.52
C PRO A 398 -19.04 -8.39 -14.29
N VAL A 399 -17.84 -7.88 -14.62
CA VAL A 399 -16.56 -8.58 -14.40
C VAL A 399 -15.68 -7.67 -13.53
N VAL A 400 -15.36 -8.12 -12.34
CA VAL A 400 -14.62 -7.34 -11.35
C VAL A 400 -13.13 -7.66 -11.45
N ARG A 401 -12.31 -6.62 -11.52
CA ARG A 401 -10.87 -6.83 -11.55
C ARG A 401 -10.33 -7.12 -10.14
N LEU A 402 -9.54 -8.19 -10.01
CA LEU A 402 -8.85 -8.54 -8.77
C LEU A 402 -7.33 -8.58 -9.00
N THR A 403 -6.58 -8.42 -7.91
CA THR A 403 -5.14 -8.55 -7.94
C THR A 403 -4.71 -10.02 -8.02
N MET A 404 -3.47 -10.27 -8.41
CA MET A 404 -2.95 -11.65 -8.41
C MET A 404 -2.85 -12.20 -7.00
N VAL A 405 -2.59 -11.36 -5.99
CA VAL A 405 -2.54 -11.79 -4.59
C VAL A 405 -3.91 -12.35 -4.16
N ASP A 406 -4.99 -11.70 -4.57
CA ASP A 406 -6.35 -12.20 -4.28
C ASP A 406 -6.63 -13.49 -5.05
N LEU A 407 -6.36 -13.48 -6.35
CA LEU A 407 -6.69 -14.63 -7.22
C LEU A 407 -5.95 -15.90 -6.84
N MET A 408 -4.71 -15.80 -6.37
CA MET A 408 -3.92 -16.98 -6.00
C MET A 408 -4.48 -17.75 -4.82
N ARG A 409 -5.42 -17.18 -4.08
CA ARG A 409 -6.07 -17.84 -2.94
C ARG A 409 -7.06 -18.92 -3.36
N TRP A 410 -7.53 -18.87 -4.62
CA TRP A 410 -8.41 -19.88 -5.18
C TRP A 410 -7.61 -20.75 -6.16
N PRO A 411 -7.59 -22.08 -5.97
CA PRO A 411 -7.02 -22.97 -6.98
C PRO A 411 -7.78 -22.82 -8.30
N ILE A 412 -7.11 -23.12 -9.40
CA ILE A 412 -7.73 -23.11 -10.72
C ILE A 412 -8.54 -24.39 -10.87
N GLY A 413 -9.84 -24.26 -11.03
CA GLY A 413 -10.76 -25.36 -11.29
C GLY A 413 -10.97 -25.59 -12.79
N PRO A 414 -11.84 -26.56 -13.13
CA PRO A 414 -12.17 -26.81 -14.52
C PRO A 414 -12.85 -25.59 -15.17
N PRO A 415 -12.71 -25.40 -16.48
CA PRO A 415 -13.35 -24.25 -17.13
C PRO A 415 -14.88 -24.31 -17.03
N ILE A 416 -15.54 -23.17 -17.21
CA ILE A 416 -16.98 -23.03 -17.23
C ILE A 416 -17.40 -22.26 -18.48
N ALA A 417 -18.47 -22.71 -19.14
CA ALA A 417 -19.01 -21.98 -20.29
C ALA A 417 -19.62 -20.63 -19.83
N ALA A 418 -19.42 -19.56 -20.59
CA ALA A 418 -19.98 -18.25 -20.29
C ALA A 418 -21.49 -18.30 -20.06
N ALA A 419 -22.22 -19.07 -20.86
CA ALA A 419 -23.67 -19.24 -20.72
C ALA A 419 -24.07 -19.85 -19.37
N ASP A 420 -23.26 -20.79 -18.82
CA ASP A 420 -23.51 -21.37 -17.49
C ASP A 420 -23.23 -20.32 -16.40
N ALA A 421 -22.14 -19.60 -16.51
CA ALA A 421 -21.79 -18.53 -15.56
C ALA A 421 -22.91 -17.47 -15.52
N GLU A 422 -23.44 -17.06 -16.67
CA GLU A 422 -24.55 -16.10 -16.76
C GLU A 422 -25.84 -16.66 -16.13
N ARG A 423 -26.15 -17.92 -16.38
CA ARG A 423 -27.32 -18.56 -15.75
C ARG A 423 -27.19 -18.53 -14.23
N LEU A 424 -26.01 -18.91 -13.72
CA LEU A 424 -25.71 -18.90 -12.26
C LEU A 424 -25.79 -17.47 -11.69
N TRP A 425 -25.30 -16.48 -12.44
CA TRP A 425 -25.38 -15.07 -12.03
C TRP A 425 -26.85 -14.63 -11.86
N HIS A 426 -27.72 -15.05 -12.75
CA HIS A 426 -29.14 -14.69 -12.72
C HIS A 426 -29.99 -15.59 -11.80
N GLY A 427 -29.38 -16.46 -11.00
CA GLY A 427 -30.08 -17.30 -10.05
C GLY A 427 -30.67 -18.59 -10.65
N GLY A 428 -30.29 -18.90 -11.90
CA GLY A 428 -30.73 -20.12 -12.58
C GLY A 428 -29.89 -21.34 -12.20
N MET A 429 -30.14 -22.45 -12.90
CA MET A 429 -29.36 -23.68 -12.73
C MET A 429 -28.30 -23.79 -13.84
N SER A 430 -27.09 -24.21 -13.48
CA SER A 430 -26.08 -24.58 -14.49
C SER A 430 -26.44 -25.94 -15.15
N GLY A 431 -25.78 -26.21 -16.26
CA GLY A 431 -25.88 -27.55 -16.89
C GLY A 431 -25.39 -28.68 -16.01
N GLU A 432 -24.59 -28.37 -15.01
CA GLU A 432 -24.06 -29.32 -14.02
C GLU A 432 -25.01 -29.49 -12.79
N GLY A 433 -26.17 -28.81 -12.79
CA GLY A 433 -27.14 -28.90 -11.68
C GLY A 433 -26.83 -28.00 -10.49
N GLN A 434 -25.89 -27.04 -10.64
CA GLN A 434 -25.56 -26.11 -9.57
C GLN A 434 -26.58 -24.96 -9.57
N ALA A 435 -27.08 -24.59 -8.37
CA ALA A 435 -28.00 -23.45 -8.20
C ALA A 435 -27.22 -22.12 -8.20
N GLY A 436 -27.75 -21.14 -8.89
CA GLY A 436 -27.19 -19.81 -8.97
C GLY A 436 -27.43 -18.97 -7.71
N ALA A 437 -26.79 -17.82 -7.67
CA ALA A 437 -26.88 -16.89 -6.53
C ALA A 437 -28.00 -15.87 -6.73
N MET A 438 -28.64 -15.47 -5.63
CA MET A 438 -29.70 -14.44 -5.68
C MET A 438 -29.48 -13.36 -4.64
N LEU A 439 -29.99 -12.17 -4.90
CA LEU A 439 -29.94 -11.04 -3.99
C LEU A 439 -31.25 -10.97 -3.20
N ILE A 440 -31.12 -10.87 -1.87
CA ILE A 440 -32.27 -10.81 -0.95
C ILE A 440 -32.32 -9.41 -0.31
N ARG A 441 -33.51 -8.81 -0.32
CA ARG A 441 -33.75 -7.57 0.41
C ARG A 441 -34.36 -7.89 1.77
N MET A 442 -33.70 -7.46 2.80
CA MET A 442 -34.11 -7.65 4.18
C MET A 442 -35.20 -6.64 4.57
N PRO A 443 -36.00 -6.90 5.64
CA PRO A 443 -37.06 -5.97 6.08
C PRO A 443 -36.53 -4.57 6.45
N ASP A 444 -35.28 -4.46 6.92
CA ASP A 444 -34.66 -3.19 7.26
C ASP A 444 -34.06 -2.45 6.02
N GLY A 445 -34.23 -3.04 4.84
CA GLY A 445 -33.70 -2.49 3.58
C GLY A 445 -32.29 -2.94 3.23
N SER A 446 -31.58 -3.58 4.13
CA SER A 446 -30.23 -4.11 3.85
C SER A 446 -30.30 -5.26 2.84
N LEU A 447 -29.14 -5.58 2.26
CA LEU A 447 -29.03 -6.61 1.21
C LEU A 447 -28.20 -7.79 1.70
N GLN A 448 -28.65 -8.98 1.34
CA GLN A 448 -27.88 -10.22 1.52
C GLN A 448 -27.76 -10.96 0.20
N HIS A 449 -26.64 -11.61 -0.02
CA HIS A 449 -26.40 -12.45 -1.20
C HIS A 449 -26.50 -13.92 -0.78
N LEU A 450 -27.45 -14.63 -1.36
CA LEU A 450 -27.58 -16.08 -1.14
C LEU A 450 -26.75 -16.79 -2.20
N GLU A 451 -25.73 -17.48 -1.78
CA GLU A 451 -24.79 -18.19 -2.63
C GLU A 451 -24.39 -19.51 -1.97
N GLU A 452 -24.38 -20.59 -2.74
CA GLU A 452 -23.98 -21.92 -2.24
C GLU A 452 -24.73 -22.32 -0.96
N GLY A 453 -26.01 -21.91 -0.85
CA GLY A 453 -26.85 -22.24 0.29
C GLY A 453 -26.64 -21.39 1.55
N VAL A 454 -25.83 -20.35 1.46
CA VAL A 454 -25.48 -19.49 2.60
C VAL A 454 -25.89 -18.03 2.29
N ARG A 455 -26.56 -17.38 3.25
CA ARG A 455 -26.92 -15.98 3.13
C ARG A 455 -25.77 -15.11 3.67
N ARG A 456 -25.23 -14.23 2.83
CA ARG A 456 -24.09 -13.40 3.21
C ARG A 456 -24.52 -11.92 3.23
N PRO A 457 -24.46 -11.25 4.38
CA PRO A 457 -24.75 -9.81 4.44
C PRO A 457 -23.78 -9.02 3.55
N ILE A 458 -24.27 -8.02 2.85
CA ILE A 458 -23.42 -7.11 2.08
C ILE A 458 -23.06 -5.93 3.00
N ALA A 459 -21.77 -5.75 3.26
CA ALA A 459 -21.27 -4.83 4.28
C ALA A 459 -21.62 -3.36 4.01
N SER A 460 -21.72 -2.97 2.73
CA SER A 460 -21.97 -1.57 2.37
C SER A 460 -22.53 -1.46 0.94
N ARG A 461 -23.05 -0.26 0.62
CA ARG A 461 -23.48 0.05 -0.74
C ARG A 461 -22.32 -0.10 -1.73
N LEU A 462 -21.14 0.39 -1.35
CA LEU A 462 -19.95 0.28 -2.20
C LEU A 462 -19.61 -1.20 -2.49
N ALA A 463 -19.77 -2.09 -1.51
CA ALA A 463 -19.55 -3.53 -1.72
C ALA A 463 -20.52 -4.08 -2.77
N ALA A 464 -21.81 -3.74 -2.67
CA ALA A 464 -22.81 -4.18 -3.67
C ALA A 464 -22.47 -3.66 -5.08
N GLU A 465 -22.09 -2.39 -5.18
CA GLU A 465 -21.77 -1.75 -6.45
C GLU A 465 -20.47 -2.31 -7.06
N SER A 466 -19.43 -2.44 -6.25
CA SER A 466 -18.11 -2.90 -6.71
C SER A 466 -18.14 -4.32 -7.26
N TRP A 467 -18.99 -5.18 -6.70
CA TRP A 467 -19.18 -6.56 -7.18
C TRP A 467 -20.24 -6.67 -8.27
N GLY A 468 -20.87 -5.57 -8.66
CA GLY A 468 -21.96 -5.58 -9.64
C GLY A 468 -23.27 -6.15 -9.07
N LEU A 469 -23.33 -6.50 -7.79
CA LEU A 469 -24.50 -7.10 -7.16
C LEU A 469 -25.69 -6.12 -7.12
N ALA A 470 -25.41 -4.81 -7.07
CA ALA A 470 -26.46 -3.79 -7.07
C ALA A 470 -27.31 -3.81 -8.34
N ALA A 471 -26.82 -4.40 -9.45
CA ALA A 471 -27.57 -4.54 -10.70
C ALA A 471 -28.53 -5.73 -10.71
N LYS A 472 -28.42 -6.63 -9.72
CA LYS A 472 -29.29 -7.82 -9.65
C LYS A 472 -30.66 -7.44 -9.06
N PRO A 473 -31.76 -8.04 -9.58
CA PRO A 473 -33.05 -7.87 -8.93
C PRO A 473 -33.02 -8.53 -7.55
N ALA A 474 -33.46 -7.80 -6.52
CA ALA A 474 -33.52 -8.30 -5.16
C ALA A 474 -34.93 -8.84 -4.86
N VAL A 475 -34.98 -10.05 -4.34
CA VAL A 475 -36.25 -10.66 -3.88
C VAL A 475 -36.46 -10.37 -2.39
N PRO A 476 -37.68 -10.22 -1.91
CA PRO A 476 -37.92 -10.05 -0.50
C PRO A 476 -37.56 -11.31 0.30
N LEU A 477 -37.16 -11.16 1.55
CA LEU A 477 -36.89 -12.29 2.43
C LEU A 477 -38.19 -13.09 2.67
N THR A 478 -38.13 -14.37 2.41
CA THR A 478 -39.23 -15.31 2.75
C THR A 478 -38.79 -16.24 3.88
N GLU A 479 -39.74 -16.95 4.50
CA GLU A 479 -39.43 -17.91 5.55
C GLU A 479 -38.46 -19.01 5.07
N ALA A 480 -38.62 -19.48 3.85
CA ALA A 480 -37.72 -20.47 3.24
C ALA A 480 -36.29 -19.93 3.08
N LEU A 481 -36.17 -18.70 2.65
CA LEU A 481 -34.84 -18.05 2.50
C LEU A 481 -34.21 -17.75 3.86
N ALA A 482 -35.03 -17.43 4.87
CA ALA A 482 -34.55 -17.16 6.23
C ALA A 482 -33.94 -18.39 6.89
N ALA A 483 -34.35 -19.59 6.47
CA ALA A 483 -33.83 -20.86 7.00
C ALA A 483 -32.38 -21.13 6.60
N ALA A 484 -31.87 -20.49 5.52
CA ALA A 484 -30.48 -20.66 5.12
C ALA A 484 -29.51 -20.03 6.17
N PRO A 485 -28.39 -20.70 6.47
CA PRO A 485 -27.44 -20.16 7.47
C PRO A 485 -26.82 -18.84 7.01
N GLU A 486 -26.47 -18.01 7.98
CA GLU A 486 -25.77 -16.76 7.71
C GLU A 486 -24.25 -16.99 7.64
N GLY A 487 -23.63 -16.40 6.64
CA GLY A 487 -22.18 -16.47 6.39
C GLY A 487 -21.46 -15.17 6.69
N LEU A 488 -20.16 -15.16 6.35
CA LEU A 488 -19.33 -13.96 6.47
C LEU A 488 -19.87 -12.84 5.58
N PRO A 489 -19.75 -11.59 6.03
CA PRO A 489 -20.20 -10.46 5.21
C PRO A 489 -19.37 -10.31 3.93
N ILE A 490 -19.99 -9.77 2.89
CA ILE A 490 -19.31 -9.44 1.63
C ILE A 490 -18.80 -7.99 1.73
N ILE A 491 -17.50 -7.80 1.58
CA ILE A 491 -16.86 -6.47 1.60
C ILE A 491 -16.50 -6.03 0.19
N ALA A 492 -16.26 -4.74 0.01
CA ALA A 492 -15.77 -4.20 -1.27
C ALA A 492 -14.32 -4.64 -1.50
N PRO A 493 -13.95 -5.06 -2.72
CA PRO A 493 -12.55 -5.38 -3.01
C PRO A 493 -11.71 -4.10 -3.01
N VAL A 494 -10.41 -4.22 -2.76
CA VAL A 494 -9.52 -3.07 -2.86
C VAL A 494 -9.44 -2.58 -4.31
N ARG A 495 -9.36 -1.28 -4.49
CA ARG A 495 -9.10 -0.67 -5.79
C ARG A 495 -7.60 -0.63 -6.02
N THR A 496 -7.16 -1.06 -7.19
CA THR A 496 -5.77 -0.94 -7.60
C THR A 496 -5.72 -0.42 -9.05
N GLU A 497 -4.69 0.32 -9.38
CA GLU A 497 -4.49 0.80 -10.74
C GLU A 497 -4.31 -0.38 -11.71
N GLN A 498 -4.78 -0.20 -12.95
CA GLN A 498 -4.83 -1.29 -13.93
C GLN A 498 -3.48 -1.89 -14.31
N ARG A 499 -2.37 -1.27 -13.94
CA ARG A 499 -1.03 -1.73 -14.31
C ARG A 499 -0.22 -2.35 -13.16
N LEU A 500 -0.90 -2.70 -12.05
CA LEU A 500 -0.28 -3.43 -10.94
C LEU A 500 -0.28 -4.93 -11.19
#